data_537e6829a23eacfab6ee244b70bc0ef8
#
_entry.id   537e6829a23eacfab6ee244b70bc0ef8
#
_cell.length_a   1.000
_cell.length_b   1.000
_cell.length_c   1.000
_cell.angle_alpha   90.00
_cell.angle_beta   90.00
_cell.angle_gamma   90.00
#
_symmetry.space_group_name_H-M   'P 1'
#
loop_
_entity.id
_entity.type
_entity.pdbx_description
1 polymer ?
#
loop_
_entity_poly.entity_id
_entity_poly.type
_entity_poly.pdbx_seq_one_letter_code
_entity_poly.pdbx_strand_id
1 'polypeptide(L)'
;MHITGKELKAVRYMLEAWRHRLRGRHVLLFEDNQAVVGILRNLVARSPGMRADLLAIIEILEAEYIFLKVRYIKSKNNPSDFYSRVRDKSEWMLDPAIAPDYMHRFGTCQVDRFADSMLALLPRFNASYPCRGAETVDCFSVSWEGTHSWVNPPWNEIGRVLWKLEQEPGASATLLLPCWDAQPWWPALLRMAAVRELVQLPDSAFIPGPLMLTMPGMRPEPLLNSGWQLQLVFVPARTTTANPFSAAMIFGAVQAVASPLH
;
A
#
# COMPACT_ATOMS: atom_id res chain seq x y z
N MET A 1 -9.35 -12.12 25.16
CA MET A 1 -10.22 -11.01 24.69
C MET A 1 -11.38 -11.63 23.93
N HIS A 2 -12.64 -11.25 24.27
CA HIS A 2 -13.84 -11.73 23.59
C HIS A 2 -13.85 -11.24 22.13
N ILE A 3 -14.49 -11.98 21.20
CA ILE A 3 -14.53 -11.67 19.77
C ILE A 3 -15.00 -10.24 19.49
N THR A 4 -16.09 -9.80 20.16
CA THR A 4 -16.60 -8.43 20.07
C THR A 4 -15.55 -7.35 20.35
N GLY A 5 -14.66 -7.59 21.33
CA GLY A 5 -13.57 -6.67 21.65
C GLY A 5 -12.49 -6.62 20.55
N LYS A 6 -12.25 -7.75 19.87
CA LYS A 6 -11.30 -7.79 18.72
C LYS A 6 -11.85 -7.02 17.53
N GLU A 7 -13.13 -7.16 17.24
CA GLU A 7 -13.80 -6.49 16.13
C GLU A 7 -13.93 -4.98 16.37
N LEU A 8 -14.30 -4.55 17.59
CA LEU A 8 -14.31 -3.13 17.92
C LEU A 8 -12.91 -2.50 17.78
N LYS A 9 -11.88 -3.24 18.21
CA LYS A 9 -10.48 -2.83 18.04
C LYS A 9 -10.07 -2.76 16.56
N ALA A 10 -10.57 -3.67 15.72
CA ALA A 10 -10.34 -3.63 14.27
C ALA A 10 -10.95 -2.37 13.64
N VAL A 11 -12.15 -1.95 14.07
CA VAL A 11 -12.76 -0.67 13.63
C VAL A 11 -11.87 0.51 14.03
N ARG A 12 -11.34 0.52 15.27
CA ARG A 12 -10.40 1.56 15.70
C ARG A 12 -9.17 1.62 14.79
N TYR A 13 -8.52 0.50 14.56
CA TYR A 13 -7.33 0.44 13.71
C TYR A 13 -7.61 0.85 12.27
N MET A 14 -8.75 0.47 11.71
CA MET A 14 -9.17 0.92 10.40
C MET A 14 -9.30 2.45 10.34
N LEU A 15 -9.95 3.06 11.32
CA LEU A 15 -10.09 4.52 11.38
C LEU A 15 -8.73 5.21 11.58
N GLU A 16 -7.85 4.69 12.45
CA GLU A 16 -6.48 5.19 12.63
C GLU A 16 -5.69 5.15 11.32
N ALA A 17 -5.73 4.02 10.62
CA ALA A 17 -5.00 3.80 9.38
C ALA A 17 -5.48 4.71 8.24
N TRP A 18 -6.78 4.95 8.17
CA TRP A 18 -7.39 5.65 7.05
C TRP A 18 -7.82 7.09 7.38
N ARG A 19 -7.53 7.59 8.59
CA ARG A 19 -7.97 8.90 9.07
C ARG A 19 -7.77 10.03 8.08
N HIS A 20 -6.61 10.10 7.42
CA HIS A 20 -6.30 11.16 6.45
C HIS A 20 -7.17 11.10 5.19
N ARG A 21 -7.55 9.88 4.77
CA ARG A 21 -8.43 9.66 3.61
C ARG A 21 -9.90 9.88 3.94
N LEU A 22 -10.28 9.67 5.21
CA LEU A 22 -11.65 9.77 5.70
C LEU A 22 -12.00 11.15 6.24
N ARG A 23 -11.03 12.03 6.38
CA ARG A 23 -11.18 13.38 6.93
C ARG A 23 -12.29 14.16 6.23
N GLY A 24 -13.23 14.69 7.03
CA GLY A 24 -14.37 15.49 6.56
C GLY A 24 -15.41 14.68 5.76
N ARG A 25 -15.36 13.35 5.79
CA ARG A 25 -16.24 12.50 4.96
C ARG A 25 -17.35 11.84 5.76
N HIS A 26 -18.45 11.57 5.06
CA HIS A 26 -19.47 10.64 5.52
C HIS A 26 -19.04 9.20 5.21
N VAL A 27 -18.88 8.39 6.24
CA VAL A 27 -18.41 7.00 6.14
C VAL A 27 -19.54 6.06 6.52
N LEU A 28 -19.83 5.09 5.66
CA LEU A 28 -20.75 4.01 5.95
C LEU A 28 -19.98 2.75 6.28
N LEU A 29 -19.99 2.36 7.56
CA LEU A 29 -19.40 1.12 8.03
C LEU A 29 -20.44 0.00 8.01
N PHE A 30 -20.11 -1.10 7.36
CA PHE A 30 -20.84 -2.36 7.44
C PHE A 30 -20.12 -3.28 8.44
N GLU A 31 -20.88 -3.77 9.43
CA GLU A 31 -20.37 -4.58 10.53
C GLU A 31 -21.29 -5.79 10.73
N ASP A 32 -20.73 -6.98 10.84
CA ASP A 32 -21.51 -8.22 10.99
C ASP A 32 -21.65 -8.70 12.44
N ASN A 33 -20.98 -8.05 13.39
CA ASN A 33 -21.21 -8.26 14.81
C ASN A 33 -22.25 -7.27 15.35
N GLN A 34 -23.45 -7.76 15.66
CA GLN A 34 -24.53 -6.92 16.19
C GLN A 34 -24.15 -6.20 17.47
N ALA A 35 -23.31 -6.79 18.33
CA ALA A 35 -22.86 -6.15 19.56
C ALA A 35 -21.96 -4.94 19.28
N VAL A 36 -21.06 -5.04 18.29
CA VAL A 36 -20.22 -3.92 17.83
C VAL A 36 -21.08 -2.82 17.21
N VAL A 37 -22.05 -3.19 16.36
CA VAL A 37 -23.03 -2.24 15.81
C VAL A 37 -23.76 -1.49 16.94
N GLY A 38 -24.19 -2.21 17.96
CA GLY A 38 -24.85 -1.63 19.14
C GLY A 38 -23.94 -0.67 19.91
N ILE A 39 -22.68 -1.05 20.13
CA ILE A 39 -21.69 -0.21 20.82
C ILE A 39 -21.46 1.09 20.05
N LEU A 40 -21.23 1.01 18.75
CA LEU A 40 -20.92 2.16 17.90
C LEU A 40 -22.12 3.10 17.69
N ARG A 41 -23.35 2.56 17.67
CA ARG A 41 -24.57 3.38 17.54
C ARG A 41 -24.95 4.09 18.83
N ASN A 42 -24.84 3.38 19.95
CA ASN A 42 -25.28 3.88 21.23
C ASN A 42 -24.15 4.56 22.03
N LEU A 43 -22.91 4.47 21.54
CA LEU A 43 -21.70 4.97 22.21
C LEU A 43 -21.54 4.44 23.64
N VAL A 44 -21.89 3.17 23.86
CA VAL A 44 -21.84 2.52 25.17
C VAL A 44 -21.10 1.18 25.07
N ALA A 45 -20.02 1.02 25.85
CA ALA A 45 -19.29 -0.22 25.99
C ALA A 45 -19.24 -0.67 27.46
N ARG A 46 -19.47 -1.97 27.73
CA ARG A 46 -19.55 -2.51 29.09
C ARG A 46 -18.19 -2.80 29.73
N SER A 47 -17.23 -3.33 28.96
CA SER A 47 -15.93 -3.66 29.51
C SER A 47 -14.94 -2.48 29.44
N PRO A 48 -13.99 -2.36 30.37
CA PRO A 48 -13.00 -1.27 30.36
C PRO A 48 -12.18 -1.23 29.05
N GLY A 49 -11.77 -2.37 28.53
CA GLY A 49 -10.98 -2.44 27.28
C GLY A 49 -11.80 -1.97 26.07
N MET A 50 -13.06 -2.41 25.93
CA MET A 50 -13.92 -1.94 24.86
C MET A 50 -14.29 -0.45 25.00
N ARG A 51 -14.36 0.05 26.24
CA ARG A 51 -14.59 1.48 26.49
C ARG A 51 -13.40 2.31 26.04
N ALA A 52 -12.17 1.87 26.30
CA ALA A 52 -10.97 2.55 25.83
C ALA A 52 -10.91 2.60 24.29
N ASP A 53 -11.21 1.46 23.61
CA ASP A 53 -11.28 1.43 22.16
C ASP A 53 -12.39 2.35 21.60
N LEU A 54 -13.56 2.38 22.26
CA LEU A 54 -14.66 3.27 21.84
C LEU A 54 -14.30 4.74 22.01
N LEU A 55 -13.67 5.13 23.10
CA LEU A 55 -13.21 6.52 23.32
C LEU A 55 -12.20 6.93 22.25
N ALA A 56 -11.21 6.09 21.95
CA ALA A 56 -10.25 6.35 20.87
C ALA A 56 -10.94 6.50 19.50
N ILE A 57 -11.97 5.69 19.22
CA ILE A 57 -12.79 5.85 18.01
C ILE A 57 -13.45 7.23 17.97
N ILE A 58 -14.10 7.64 19.08
CA ILE A 58 -14.78 8.94 19.17
C ILE A 58 -13.78 10.08 18.94
N GLU A 59 -12.61 10.04 19.60
CA GLU A 59 -11.55 11.03 19.43
C GLU A 59 -11.10 11.17 17.97
N ILE A 60 -10.93 10.05 17.26
CA ILE A 60 -10.56 10.08 15.83
C ILE A 60 -11.68 10.69 14.99
N LEU A 61 -12.93 10.30 15.22
CA LEU A 61 -14.08 10.81 14.48
C LEU A 61 -14.23 12.33 14.64
N GLU A 62 -14.04 12.84 15.86
CA GLU A 62 -14.10 14.28 16.17
C GLU A 62 -12.91 15.04 15.58
N ALA A 63 -11.68 14.56 15.83
CA ALA A 63 -10.46 15.22 15.37
C ALA A 63 -10.38 15.34 13.84
N GLU A 64 -10.87 14.33 13.13
CA GLU A 64 -10.83 14.30 11.67
C GLU A 64 -12.16 14.66 11.00
N TYR A 65 -13.17 15.10 11.79
CA TYR A 65 -14.51 15.46 11.27
C TYR A 65 -15.13 14.34 10.42
N ILE A 66 -15.03 13.07 10.90
CA ILE A 66 -15.56 11.91 10.19
C ILE A 66 -16.99 11.63 10.68
N PHE A 67 -17.94 11.59 9.75
CA PHE A 67 -19.35 11.28 10.04
C PHE A 67 -19.62 9.79 9.84
N LEU A 68 -19.47 8.99 10.89
CA LEU A 68 -19.60 7.54 10.83
C LEU A 68 -21.07 7.11 10.96
N LYS A 69 -21.56 6.39 9.95
CA LYS A 69 -22.84 5.68 9.99
C LYS A 69 -22.60 4.18 9.97
N VAL A 70 -23.14 3.46 10.97
CA VAL A 70 -22.94 2.01 11.10
C VAL A 70 -24.18 1.26 10.68
N ARG A 71 -24.05 0.26 9.81
CA ARG A 71 -25.11 -0.66 9.40
C ARG A 71 -24.69 -2.11 9.66
N TYR A 72 -25.65 -2.87 10.18
CA TYR A 72 -25.49 -4.31 10.29
C TYR A 72 -25.57 -4.95 8.89
N ILE A 73 -24.67 -5.89 8.63
CA ILE A 73 -24.69 -6.76 7.45
C ILE A 73 -24.60 -8.22 7.93
N LYS A 74 -25.29 -9.15 7.26
CA LYS A 74 -25.10 -10.57 7.57
C LYS A 74 -23.72 -11.02 7.10
N SER A 75 -22.98 -11.83 7.89
CA SER A 75 -21.61 -12.28 7.56
C SER A 75 -21.50 -12.85 6.13
N LYS A 76 -22.46 -13.65 5.68
CA LYS A 76 -22.49 -14.18 4.31
C LYS A 76 -22.55 -13.13 3.19
N ASN A 77 -22.96 -11.90 3.53
CA ASN A 77 -23.09 -10.78 2.60
C ASN A 77 -21.99 -9.72 2.86
N ASN A 78 -21.13 -9.95 3.85
CA ASN A 78 -20.05 -9.04 4.19
C ASN A 78 -18.87 -9.26 3.22
N PRO A 79 -18.55 -8.32 2.32
CA PRO A 79 -17.42 -8.49 1.40
C PRO A 79 -16.08 -8.70 2.13
N SER A 80 -15.91 -8.09 3.32
CA SER A 80 -14.70 -8.23 4.11
C SER A 80 -14.49 -9.66 4.64
N ASP A 81 -15.57 -10.42 4.85
CA ASP A 81 -15.49 -11.83 5.27
C ASP A 81 -14.84 -12.69 4.19
N PHE A 82 -15.09 -12.39 2.91
CA PHE A 82 -14.38 -13.02 1.81
C PHE A 82 -12.89 -12.72 1.88
N TYR A 83 -12.50 -11.45 2.02
CA TYR A 83 -11.09 -11.05 2.08
C TYR A 83 -10.39 -11.53 3.35
N SER A 84 -11.09 -11.60 4.49
CA SER A 84 -10.52 -12.14 5.74
C SER A 84 -10.30 -13.67 5.69
N ARG A 85 -11.04 -14.36 4.82
CA ARG A 85 -10.91 -15.82 4.60
C ARG A 85 -10.05 -16.17 3.39
N VAL A 86 -10.00 -15.31 2.39
CA VAL A 86 -9.01 -15.38 1.32
C VAL A 86 -7.71 -14.85 1.90
N ARG A 87 -6.97 -15.74 2.56
CA ARG A 87 -5.57 -15.47 2.86
C ARG A 87 -4.91 -15.20 1.53
N ASP A 88 -4.26 -14.05 1.41
CA ASP A 88 -3.58 -13.68 0.19
C ASP A 88 -2.55 -14.77 -0.11
N LYS A 89 -2.84 -15.57 -1.13
CA LYS A 89 -1.93 -16.63 -1.60
C LYS A 89 -0.70 -16.04 -2.27
N SER A 90 -0.66 -14.72 -2.39
CA SER A 90 0.39 -13.96 -3.05
C SER A 90 1.39 -13.32 -2.08
N GLU A 91 1.37 -13.66 -0.80
CA GLU A 91 2.41 -13.23 0.16
C GLU A 91 3.73 -13.95 -0.12
N TRP A 92 4.42 -13.46 -1.13
CA TRP A 92 5.77 -13.87 -1.42
C TRP A 92 6.73 -12.77 -1.00
N MET A 93 7.81 -13.16 -0.36
CA MET A 93 8.91 -12.25 -0.06
C MET A 93 10.16 -12.66 -0.80
N LEU A 94 10.98 -11.71 -1.18
CA LEU A 94 12.33 -12.01 -1.64
C LEU A 94 13.11 -12.61 -0.45
N ASP A 95 13.81 -13.72 -0.70
CA ASP A 95 14.60 -14.38 0.34
C ASP A 95 15.58 -13.38 0.98
N PRO A 96 15.52 -13.15 2.29
CA PRO A 96 16.43 -12.24 2.98
C PRO A 96 17.91 -12.54 2.78
N ALA A 97 18.26 -13.80 2.46
CA ALA A 97 19.64 -14.20 2.20
C ALA A 97 20.20 -13.60 0.91
N ILE A 98 19.36 -13.39 -0.09
CA ILE A 98 19.76 -12.85 -1.41
C ILE A 98 19.27 -11.43 -1.64
N ALA A 99 18.30 -10.97 -0.90
CA ALA A 99 17.70 -9.64 -1.05
C ALA A 99 18.72 -8.48 -1.07
N PRO A 100 19.78 -8.46 -0.22
CA PRO A 100 20.77 -7.39 -0.22
C PRO A 100 21.46 -7.18 -1.57
N ASP A 101 21.75 -8.26 -2.32
CA ASP A 101 22.44 -8.21 -3.62
C ASP A 101 21.64 -7.45 -4.68
N TYR A 102 20.30 -7.50 -4.58
CA TYR A 102 19.38 -6.82 -5.48
C TYR A 102 18.97 -5.46 -4.94
N MET A 103 18.65 -5.39 -3.66
CA MET A 103 18.13 -4.20 -3.02
C MET A 103 19.13 -3.05 -3.04
N HIS A 104 20.42 -3.34 -2.86
CA HIS A 104 21.49 -2.34 -2.82
C HIS A 104 22.25 -2.18 -4.14
N ARG A 105 21.77 -2.77 -5.24
CA ARG A 105 22.42 -2.78 -6.54
C ARG A 105 22.72 -1.39 -7.09
N PHE A 106 21.83 -0.43 -6.84
CA PHE A 106 21.93 0.96 -7.34
C PHE A 106 22.14 1.98 -6.23
N GLY A 107 22.53 1.53 -5.05
CA GLY A 107 22.74 2.36 -3.88
C GLY A 107 22.10 1.78 -2.63
N THR A 108 22.49 2.30 -1.47
CA THR A 108 21.97 1.82 -0.19
C THR A 108 20.52 2.25 -0.01
N CYS A 109 19.60 1.29 -0.06
CA CYS A 109 18.20 1.54 0.29
C CYS A 109 18.04 1.80 1.78
N GLN A 110 17.24 2.80 2.11
CA GLN A 110 17.03 3.27 3.47
C GLN A 110 15.69 2.84 4.05
N VAL A 111 14.66 2.68 3.19
CA VAL A 111 13.30 2.35 3.59
C VAL A 111 12.73 1.30 2.66
N ASP A 112 12.10 0.27 3.24
CA ASP A 112 11.28 -0.70 2.52
C ASP A 112 9.83 -0.19 2.48
N ARG A 113 9.34 0.13 1.28
CA ARG A 113 8.04 0.80 1.14
C ARG A 113 6.84 -0.14 1.16
N PHE A 114 7.05 -1.43 0.94
CA PHE A 114 5.98 -2.42 0.84
C PHE A 114 6.30 -3.66 1.68
N ALA A 115 6.22 -3.50 2.98
CA ALA A 115 6.52 -4.57 3.91
C ALA A 115 5.50 -4.65 5.06
N ASP A 116 5.72 -5.57 5.95
CA ASP A 116 5.10 -5.63 7.28
C ASP A 116 6.14 -6.06 8.31
N SER A 117 5.74 -6.24 9.55
CA SER A 117 6.66 -6.62 10.63
C SER A 117 7.33 -7.99 10.48
N MET A 118 6.86 -8.82 9.56
CA MET A 118 7.37 -10.17 9.30
C MET A 118 8.16 -10.27 7.99
N LEU A 119 7.90 -9.36 7.05
CA LEU A 119 8.43 -9.38 5.68
C LEU A 119 9.44 -8.25 5.42
N ALA A 120 9.64 -7.34 6.36
CA ALA A 120 10.51 -6.19 6.19
C ALA A 120 11.98 -6.62 6.00
N LEU A 121 12.56 -6.19 4.89
CA LEU A 121 13.97 -6.41 4.56
C LEU A 121 14.88 -5.33 5.14
N LEU A 122 14.31 -4.20 5.58
CA LEU A 122 15.02 -3.09 6.18
C LEU A 122 14.43 -2.73 7.55
N PRO A 123 15.26 -2.19 8.46
CA PRO A 123 14.77 -1.73 9.77
C PRO A 123 13.70 -0.64 9.69
N ARG A 124 13.77 0.21 8.64
CA ARG A 124 12.77 1.21 8.33
C ARG A 124 11.87 0.69 7.23
N PHE A 125 10.56 0.63 7.51
CA PHE A 125 9.59 0.13 6.53
C PHE A 125 8.22 0.77 6.71
N ASN A 126 7.44 0.72 5.62
CA ASN A 126 6.04 1.12 5.62
C ASN A 126 5.15 -0.11 5.39
N ALA A 127 3.99 -0.12 6.01
CA ALA A 127 3.06 -1.24 5.91
C ALA A 127 1.71 -0.82 5.34
N SER A 128 0.95 -1.80 4.83
CA SER A 128 -0.42 -1.56 4.36
C SER A 128 -1.45 -1.55 5.48
N TYR A 129 -1.06 -2.00 6.68
CA TYR A 129 -1.90 -2.05 7.89
C TYR A 129 -1.06 -1.76 9.14
N PRO A 130 -1.69 -1.38 10.27
CA PRO A 130 -0.96 -1.12 11.50
C PRO A 130 -0.25 -2.36 12.01
N CYS A 131 1.07 -2.35 12.05
CA CYS A 131 1.90 -3.41 12.58
C CYS A 131 3.10 -2.85 13.35
N ARG A 132 3.68 -3.70 14.20
CA ARG A 132 4.80 -3.29 15.07
C ARG A 132 6.04 -2.96 14.23
N GLY A 133 6.61 -1.80 14.47
CA GLY A 133 7.86 -1.35 13.83
C GLY A 133 7.66 -0.60 12.51
N ALA A 134 6.46 -0.59 11.91
CA ALA A 134 6.20 0.22 10.74
C ALA A 134 6.29 1.71 11.06
N GLU A 135 7.01 2.48 10.24
CA GLU A 135 7.08 3.94 10.38
C GLU A 135 5.75 4.61 10.05
N THR A 136 5.02 4.04 9.10
CA THR A 136 3.69 4.51 8.72
C THR A 136 2.86 3.40 8.11
N VAL A 137 1.55 3.61 8.16
CA VAL A 137 0.57 2.84 7.39
C VAL A 137 0.28 3.60 6.09
N ASP A 138 0.29 2.88 4.97
CA ASP A 138 0.22 3.44 3.62
C ASP A 138 1.44 4.30 3.25
N CYS A 139 2.42 3.69 2.60
CA CYS A 139 3.66 4.35 2.15
C CYS A 139 3.41 5.59 1.27
N PHE A 140 2.25 5.68 0.62
CA PHE A 140 1.88 6.82 -0.21
C PHE A 140 1.44 8.05 0.59
N SER A 141 1.16 7.89 1.88
CA SER A 141 0.75 8.98 2.77
C SER A 141 1.92 9.85 3.25
N VAL A 142 3.16 9.38 3.08
CA VAL A 142 4.37 10.10 3.50
C VAL A 142 5.21 10.51 2.31
N SER A 143 6.06 11.51 2.50
CA SER A 143 7.04 11.90 1.47
C SER A 143 8.17 10.86 1.36
N TRP A 144 8.61 10.63 0.13
CA TRP A 144 9.78 9.82 -0.21
C TRP A 144 11.00 10.69 -0.55
N GLU A 145 10.83 12.02 -0.58
CA GLU A 145 11.89 12.98 -0.88
C GLU A 145 13.13 12.74 -0.03
N GLY A 146 14.31 12.83 -0.65
CA GLY A 146 15.60 12.68 0.03
C GLY A 146 15.92 11.26 0.51
N THR A 147 15.10 10.25 0.15
CA THR A 147 15.35 8.86 0.50
C THR A 147 15.56 7.99 -0.73
N HIS A 148 16.47 7.03 -0.64
CA HIS A 148 16.56 5.94 -1.60
C HIS A 148 15.79 4.73 -1.07
N SER A 149 14.71 4.37 -1.76
CA SER A 149 13.75 3.38 -1.28
C SER A 149 13.89 2.04 -1.99
N TRP A 150 13.74 0.95 -1.24
CA TRP A 150 13.42 -0.36 -1.80
C TRP A 150 11.92 -0.45 -2.06
N VAL A 151 11.55 -0.87 -3.26
CA VAL A 151 10.16 -0.89 -3.71
C VAL A 151 9.87 -2.19 -4.45
N ASN A 152 9.23 -3.13 -3.75
CA ASN A 152 8.69 -4.36 -4.31
C ASN A 152 7.17 -4.38 -4.07
N PRO A 153 6.40 -3.63 -4.88
CA PRO A 153 4.98 -3.41 -4.63
C PRO A 153 4.14 -4.60 -5.10
N PRO A 154 2.93 -4.77 -4.56
CA PRO A 154 1.89 -5.51 -5.25
C PRO A 154 1.70 -4.97 -6.67
N TRP A 155 1.53 -5.85 -7.65
CA TRP A 155 1.60 -5.46 -9.06
C TRP A 155 0.53 -4.47 -9.51
N ASN A 156 -0.62 -4.47 -8.85
CA ASN A 156 -1.67 -3.48 -9.06
C ASN A 156 -1.32 -2.08 -8.54
N GLU A 157 -0.30 -1.95 -7.69
CA GLU A 157 0.15 -0.66 -7.15
C GLU A 157 1.30 -0.02 -7.96
N ILE A 158 1.86 -0.72 -8.96
CA ILE A 158 3.01 -0.23 -9.74
C ILE A 158 2.73 1.14 -10.37
N GLY A 159 1.57 1.33 -10.97
CA GLY A 159 1.20 2.62 -11.56
C GLY A 159 1.16 3.75 -10.53
N ARG A 160 0.71 3.45 -9.33
CA ARG A 160 0.65 4.41 -8.21
C ARG A 160 2.05 4.74 -7.66
N VAL A 161 2.94 3.75 -7.63
CA VAL A 161 4.36 3.95 -7.28
C VAL A 161 5.04 4.90 -8.25
N LEU A 162 4.89 4.67 -9.55
CA LEU A 162 5.48 5.52 -10.57
C LEU A 162 4.93 6.94 -10.51
N TRP A 163 3.62 7.08 -10.32
CA TRP A 163 3.01 8.40 -10.12
C TRP A 163 3.58 9.11 -8.88
N LYS A 164 3.78 8.40 -7.76
CA LYS A 164 4.39 8.96 -6.55
C LYS A 164 5.81 9.46 -6.80
N LEU A 165 6.64 8.66 -7.47
CA LEU A 165 8.00 9.05 -7.85
C LEU A 165 8.04 10.20 -8.86
N GLU A 166 7.01 10.35 -9.70
CA GLU A 166 6.87 11.48 -10.62
C GLU A 166 6.54 12.78 -9.90
N GLN A 167 5.71 12.71 -8.86
CA GLN A 167 5.31 13.86 -8.02
C GLN A 167 6.40 14.29 -7.04
N GLU A 168 7.32 13.42 -6.69
CA GLU A 168 8.39 13.67 -5.72
C GLU A 168 9.78 13.50 -6.38
N PRO A 169 10.23 14.50 -7.13
CA PRO A 169 11.46 14.38 -7.93
C PRO A 169 12.74 14.17 -7.11
N GLY A 170 12.78 14.55 -5.85
CA GLY A 170 13.92 14.28 -4.95
C GLY A 170 13.93 12.86 -4.37
N ALA A 171 12.92 12.04 -4.67
CA ALA A 171 12.88 10.64 -4.30
C ALA A 171 13.66 9.78 -5.30
N SER A 172 14.36 8.75 -4.80
CA SER A 172 14.96 7.71 -5.63
C SER A 172 14.55 6.33 -5.18
N ALA A 173 14.55 5.37 -6.09
CA ALA A 173 14.13 4.03 -5.77
C ALA A 173 14.86 2.94 -6.58
N THR A 174 15.08 1.81 -5.92
CA THR A 174 15.35 0.51 -6.55
C THR A 174 14.05 -0.28 -6.51
N LEU A 175 13.51 -0.62 -7.69
CA LEU A 175 12.26 -1.33 -7.84
C LEU A 175 12.48 -2.73 -8.39
N LEU A 176 11.79 -3.72 -7.84
CA LEU A 176 11.71 -5.07 -8.40
C LEU A 176 10.34 -5.25 -9.05
N LEU A 177 10.29 -5.35 -10.37
CA LEU A 177 9.07 -5.31 -11.16
C LEU A 177 9.02 -6.42 -12.22
N PRO A 178 7.82 -6.88 -12.63
CA PRO A 178 7.68 -7.76 -13.79
C PRO A 178 7.94 -7.01 -15.10
N CYS A 179 8.42 -7.74 -16.11
CA CYS A 179 8.62 -7.23 -17.47
C CYS A 179 7.32 -7.33 -18.28
N TRP A 180 6.34 -6.49 -17.97
CA TRP A 180 5.03 -6.50 -18.63
C TRP A 180 4.87 -5.23 -19.49
N ASP A 181 5.35 -5.29 -20.70
CA ASP A 181 5.39 -4.15 -21.64
C ASP A 181 4.01 -3.70 -22.16
N ALA A 182 3.02 -4.56 -22.11
CA ALA A 182 1.63 -4.24 -22.47
C ALA A 182 0.85 -3.49 -21.38
N GLN A 183 1.43 -3.26 -20.19
CA GLN A 183 0.75 -2.61 -19.09
C GLN A 183 0.69 -1.08 -19.26
N PRO A 184 -0.40 -0.42 -18.83
CA PRO A 184 -0.56 1.03 -18.97
C PRO A 184 0.54 1.87 -18.30
N TRP A 185 1.17 1.34 -17.25
CA TRP A 185 2.25 2.01 -16.53
C TRP A 185 3.63 1.89 -17.20
N TRP A 186 3.79 1.00 -18.19
CA TRP A 186 5.08 0.73 -18.84
C TRP A 186 5.72 1.96 -19.49
N PRO A 187 5.00 2.83 -20.24
CA PRO A 187 5.61 4.04 -20.80
C PRO A 187 6.13 5.00 -19.72
N ALA A 188 5.46 5.09 -18.57
CA ALA A 188 5.91 5.92 -17.46
C ALA A 188 7.21 5.37 -16.86
N LEU A 189 7.30 4.05 -16.67
CA LEU A 189 8.51 3.38 -16.23
C LEU A 189 9.69 3.69 -17.15
N LEU A 190 9.50 3.58 -18.47
CA LEU A 190 10.54 3.84 -19.45
C LEU A 190 11.08 5.27 -19.41
N ARG A 191 10.24 6.25 -19.13
CA ARG A 191 10.65 7.66 -19.01
C ARG A 191 11.44 7.94 -17.74
N MET A 192 11.16 7.23 -16.67
CA MET A 192 11.71 7.51 -15.33
C MET A 192 12.95 6.69 -15.02
N ALA A 193 13.07 5.51 -15.58
CA ALA A 193 14.13 4.58 -15.28
C ALA A 193 15.46 5.03 -15.90
N ALA A 194 16.49 5.21 -15.09
CA ALA A 194 17.86 5.43 -15.56
C ALA A 194 18.53 4.11 -15.94
N VAL A 195 18.24 3.02 -15.20
CA VAL A 195 18.76 1.68 -15.44
C VAL A 195 17.64 0.67 -15.32
N ARG A 196 17.61 -0.29 -16.21
CA ARG A 196 16.77 -1.48 -16.14
C ARG A 196 17.63 -2.71 -16.41
N GLU A 197 17.66 -3.60 -15.46
CA GLU A 197 18.45 -4.83 -15.52
C GLU A 197 17.51 -6.03 -15.42
N LEU A 198 17.53 -6.91 -16.41
CA LEU A 198 16.81 -8.17 -16.33
C LEU A 198 17.47 -9.02 -15.24
N VAL A 199 16.66 -9.52 -14.33
CA VAL A 199 17.12 -10.30 -13.18
C VAL A 199 16.71 -11.74 -13.40
N GLN A 200 17.70 -12.61 -13.48
CA GLN A 200 17.48 -14.06 -13.38
C GLN A 200 17.56 -14.44 -11.91
N LEU A 201 16.40 -14.47 -11.28
CA LEU A 201 16.31 -14.96 -9.93
C LEU A 201 16.22 -16.48 -9.92
N PRO A 202 16.89 -17.18 -8.98
CA PRO A 202 16.70 -18.61 -8.81
C PRO A 202 15.25 -18.91 -8.43
N ASP A 203 14.75 -20.10 -8.72
CA ASP A 203 13.38 -20.52 -8.40
C ASP A 203 13.06 -20.38 -6.90
N SER A 204 14.08 -20.49 -6.05
CA SER A 204 13.98 -20.28 -4.59
C SER A 204 14.06 -18.82 -4.14
N ALA A 205 14.18 -17.85 -5.05
CA ALA A 205 14.36 -16.45 -4.69
C ALA A 205 13.18 -15.84 -3.96
N PHE A 206 11.97 -16.33 -4.24
CA PHE A 206 10.79 -15.95 -3.51
C PHE A 206 10.40 -17.07 -2.58
N ILE A 207 10.40 -16.76 -1.31
CA ILE A 207 9.92 -17.67 -0.27
C ILE A 207 8.51 -17.27 0.14
N PRO A 208 7.66 -18.26 0.53
CA PRO A 208 6.35 -17.97 1.05
C PRO A 208 6.45 -17.13 2.32
N GLY A 209 5.66 -16.08 2.42
CA GLY A 209 5.55 -15.29 3.64
C GLY A 209 5.10 -16.15 4.83
N PRO A 210 5.39 -15.72 6.05
CA PRO A 210 5.12 -16.50 7.27
C PRO A 210 3.66 -16.93 7.42
N LEU A 211 2.72 -16.14 6.92
CA LEU A 211 1.29 -16.49 6.94
C LEU A 211 0.94 -17.64 6.01
N MET A 212 1.65 -17.79 4.88
CA MET A 212 1.47 -18.93 3.99
C MET A 212 2.01 -20.24 4.58
N LEU A 213 3.10 -20.18 5.33
CA LEU A 213 3.72 -21.35 5.95
C LEU A 213 2.90 -21.96 7.09
N THR A 214 1.97 -21.19 7.67
CA THR A 214 1.11 -21.65 8.77
C THR A 214 -0.15 -22.39 8.31
N MET A 215 -0.38 -22.54 7.00
CA MET A 215 -1.57 -23.20 6.48
C MET A 215 -1.39 -24.72 6.34
N PRO A 216 -2.17 -25.54 7.05
CA PRO A 216 -2.13 -26.99 6.87
C PRO A 216 -2.54 -27.38 5.44
N GLY A 217 -1.74 -28.21 4.79
CA GLY A 217 -2.08 -28.79 3.47
C GLY A 217 -1.78 -27.91 2.27
N MET A 218 -1.24 -26.71 2.44
CA MET A 218 -0.83 -25.85 1.33
C MET A 218 0.68 -26.02 1.08
N ARG A 219 1.03 -26.52 -0.10
CA ARG A 219 2.38 -26.35 -0.65
C ARG A 219 2.31 -25.18 -1.61
N PRO A 220 2.93 -24.02 -1.30
CA PRO A 220 2.96 -22.91 -2.24
C PRO A 220 3.76 -23.33 -3.48
N GLU A 221 3.15 -23.18 -4.65
CA GLU A 221 3.89 -23.36 -5.90
C GLU A 221 4.90 -22.19 -6.04
N PRO A 222 6.11 -22.44 -6.52
CA PRO A 222 7.09 -21.37 -6.72
C PRO A 222 6.53 -20.29 -7.63
N LEU A 223 6.64 -19.02 -7.19
CA LEU A 223 6.11 -17.86 -7.91
C LEU A 223 6.66 -17.78 -9.36
N LEU A 224 7.90 -18.21 -9.57
CA LEU A 224 8.61 -18.11 -10.86
C LEU A 224 8.28 -19.23 -11.86
N ASN A 225 7.55 -20.28 -11.46
CA ASN A 225 7.09 -21.31 -12.40
C ASN A 225 6.14 -20.79 -13.50
N SER A 226 5.72 -19.52 -13.39
CA SER A 226 4.86 -18.85 -14.37
C SER A 226 5.60 -18.38 -15.64
N GLY A 227 6.93 -18.53 -15.72
CA GLY A 227 7.75 -18.02 -16.83
C GLY A 227 7.87 -16.49 -16.87
N TRP A 228 7.54 -15.79 -15.80
CA TRP A 228 7.62 -14.33 -15.73
C TRP A 228 9.07 -13.88 -15.61
N GLN A 229 9.43 -12.95 -16.46
CA GLN A 229 10.70 -12.23 -16.33
C GLN A 229 10.52 -11.06 -15.36
N LEU A 230 11.48 -10.92 -14.45
CA LEU A 230 11.57 -9.79 -13.55
C LEU A 230 12.71 -8.86 -13.97
N GLN A 231 12.59 -7.61 -13.61
CA GLN A 231 13.61 -6.59 -13.81
C GLN A 231 13.85 -5.80 -12.54
N LEU A 232 15.10 -5.47 -12.33
CA LEU A 232 15.50 -4.48 -11.35
C LEU A 232 15.60 -3.13 -12.03
N VAL A 233 14.95 -2.13 -11.48
CA VAL A 233 14.84 -0.81 -12.07
C VAL A 233 15.35 0.24 -11.11
N PHE A 234 16.21 1.11 -11.59
CA PHE A 234 16.66 2.28 -10.86
C PHE A 234 15.96 3.54 -11.37
N VAL A 235 15.26 4.20 -10.47
CA VAL A 235 14.71 5.54 -10.67
C VAL A 235 15.50 6.52 -9.80
N PRO A 236 16.34 7.38 -10.42
CA PRO A 236 17.14 8.36 -9.69
C PRO A 236 16.29 9.51 -9.18
N ALA A 237 16.75 10.17 -8.11
CA ALA A 237 16.28 11.50 -7.77
C ALA A 237 16.60 12.47 -8.92
N ARG A 238 15.64 13.31 -9.25
CA ARG A 238 15.79 14.34 -10.27
C ARG A 238 16.03 15.67 -9.55
N THR A 239 17.09 16.36 -9.90
CA THR A 239 17.27 17.75 -9.47
C THR A 239 16.17 18.59 -10.07
N THR A 240 15.46 19.35 -9.29
CA THR A 240 14.46 20.33 -9.74
C THR A 240 15.23 21.53 -10.33
N THR A 241 15.91 21.33 -11.45
CA THR A 241 16.22 22.45 -12.35
C THR A 241 14.87 22.86 -12.90
N ALA A 242 14.45 24.08 -12.64
CA ALA A 242 13.18 24.65 -13.06
C ALA A 242 12.83 24.16 -14.48
N ASN A 243 11.75 23.37 -14.58
CA ASN A 243 11.28 22.89 -15.85
C ASN A 243 10.79 24.13 -16.65
N PRO A 244 11.41 24.50 -17.78
CA PRO A 244 10.96 25.66 -18.58
C PRO A 244 9.59 25.41 -19.21
N PHE A 245 9.00 24.23 -19.07
CA PHE A 245 7.64 23.89 -19.48
C PHE A 245 6.68 23.96 -18.29
N SER A 246 6.55 25.15 -17.69
CA SER A 246 5.49 25.43 -16.74
C SER A 246 4.13 25.38 -17.43
N ALA A 247 3.08 25.09 -16.67
CA ALA A 247 1.70 24.89 -17.09
C ALA A 247 1.08 25.94 -18.05
N ALA A 248 1.80 26.99 -18.41
CA ALA A 248 1.39 28.01 -19.37
C ALA A 248 1.29 27.52 -20.85
N MET A 249 1.99 26.42 -21.21
CA MET A 249 1.93 25.89 -22.58
C MET A 249 0.76 24.92 -22.81
N ILE A 250 0.16 24.35 -21.78
CA ILE A 250 -0.98 23.44 -21.97
C ILE A 250 -2.28 24.22 -22.22
N PHE A 251 -2.38 25.46 -21.74
CA PHE A 251 -3.55 26.33 -22.00
C PHE A 251 -3.50 27.05 -23.34
N GLY A 252 -2.34 27.19 -23.96
CA GLY A 252 -2.18 27.85 -25.26
C GLY A 252 -2.59 27.00 -26.48
N ALA A 253 -2.55 25.66 -26.34
CA ALA A 253 -2.84 24.74 -27.43
C ALA A 253 -4.34 24.42 -27.63
N VAL A 254 -5.20 24.74 -26.66
CA VAL A 254 -6.64 24.45 -26.73
C VAL A 254 -7.43 25.65 -27.30
N GLN A 255 -6.85 26.83 -27.36
CA GLN A 255 -7.55 28.03 -27.95
C GLN A 255 -7.35 28.25 -29.46
N ALA A 256 -6.55 27.44 -30.13
CA ALA A 256 -6.24 27.59 -31.54
C ALA A 256 -7.14 26.78 -32.52
N VAL A 257 -8.17 26.09 -32.04
CA VAL A 257 -9.07 25.25 -32.87
C VAL A 257 -10.53 25.70 -32.84
N ALA A 258 -10.80 26.94 -32.53
CA ALA A 258 -12.15 27.50 -32.64
C ALA A 258 -12.12 28.78 -33.46
N SER A 259 -12.00 28.65 -34.79
CA SER A 259 -12.41 29.67 -35.75
C SER A 259 -13.49 29.13 -36.68
N PRO A 260 -14.61 29.78 -36.83
CA PRO A 260 -15.74 29.27 -37.59
C PRO A 260 -15.48 29.41 -39.09
N LEU A 261 -15.80 28.38 -39.82
CA LEU A 261 -15.97 28.43 -41.26
C LEU A 261 -17.27 29.21 -41.57
N HIS A 262 -17.12 30.24 -42.38
CA HIS A 262 -18.19 30.85 -43.15
C HIS A 262 -18.67 29.92 -44.27
#